data_ebfa04ac3a2a817e3471c27058d9742d
#
_entry.id   ebfa04ac3a2a817e3471c27058d9742d
#
_cell.length_a   1.000
_cell.length_b   1.000
_cell.length_c   1.000
_cell.angle_alpha   90.00
_cell.angle_beta   90.00
_cell.angle_gamma   90.00
#
_symmetry.space_group_name_H-M   'P 1'
#
loop_
_entity.id
_entity.type
_entity.pdbx_description
1 polymer ?
#
loop_
_entity_poly.entity_id
_entity_poly.type
_entity_poly.pdbx_seq_one_letter_code
_entity_poly.pdbx_strand_id
1 'polypeptide(L)'
;MGHASTARMYLMPPVTKHVTAADILRDPQDGWWVVLTPACDLYEDLPSGGSRAAKAEYVRLTKTVPLSEAPLIARWIEAGSPVKASRERNAALEMFRDNNSRYRILPKYLDIPDLLVDFEIVQSVPLAEVRSWTRVATLDSPFAEAMLTSHGHTVARIGTPDVDFENIKQSLGLNGTGKAADQNSVPNPRTTTKDAKQS
;
A
#
# COMPACT_ATOMS: atom_id res chain seq x y z
N MET A 1 -3.49 -9.10 -27.17
CA MET A 1 -2.43 -8.48 -26.35
C MET A 1 -1.51 -9.59 -25.87
N GLY A 2 -0.20 -9.51 -26.14
CA GLY A 2 0.76 -10.50 -25.64
C GLY A 2 0.96 -10.34 -24.14
N HIS A 3 0.97 -11.46 -23.39
CA HIS A 3 1.33 -11.42 -21.98
C HIS A 3 2.82 -11.06 -21.83
N ALA A 4 3.12 -10.15 -20.90
CA ALA A 4 4.50 -9.83 -20.57
C ALA A 4 5.20 -11.08 -20.02
N SER A 5 6.42 -11.35 -20.47
CA SER A 5 7.21 -12.42 -19.87
C SER A 5 7.52 -12.09 -18.42
N THR A 6 7.38 -13.06 -17.51
CA THR A 6 7.70 -12.92 -16.10
C THR A 6 9.11 -12.37 -15.86
N ALA A 7 10.06 -12.76 -16.74
CA ALA A 7 11.44 -12.26 -16.70
C ALA A 7 11.55 -10.72 -16.82
N ARG A 8 10.53 -10.05 -17.39
CA ARG A 8 10.50 -8.59 -17.52
C ARG A 8 9.95 -7.87 -16.30
N MET A 9 9.45 -8.61 -15.31
CA MET A 9 8.95 -8.01 -14.08
C MET A 9 10.04 -7.71 -13.07
N TYR A 10 11.17 -8.41 -13.16
CA TYR A 10 12.18 -8.41 -12.12
C TYR A 10 13.54 -7.96 -12.63
N LEU A 11 14.16 -7.07 -11.89
CA LEU A 11 15.58 -6.76 -11.97
C LEU A 11 16.30 -7.62 -10.94
N MET A 12 17.04 -8.64 -11.39
CA MET A 12 17.72 -9.59 -10.54
C MET A 12 19.14 -9.85 -11.06
N PRO A 13 20.18 -9.53 -10.27
CA PRO A 13 20.14 -8.91 -8.93
C PRO A 13 19.64 -7.47 -8.95
N PRO A 14 19.23 -6.90 -7.78
CA PRO A 14 18.84 -5.48 -7.67
C PRO A 14 19.94 -4.55 -8.15
N VAL A 15 19.60 -3.54 -8.97
CA VAL A 15 20.60 -2.65 -9.61
C VAL A 15 21.09 -1.53 -8.70
N THR A 16 20.30 -1.15 -7.68
CA THR A 16 20.68 -0.13 -6.70
C THR A 16 21.51 -0.73 -5.56
N LYS A 17 22.40 0.06 -4.95
CA LYS A 17 23.16 -0.38 -3.76
C LYS A 17 22.36 -0.33 -2.47
N HIS A 18 21.37 0.54 -2.40
CA HIS A 18 20.50 0.75 -1.24
C HIS A 18 19.10 0.17 -1.47
N VAL A 19 18.38 -0.07 -0.37
CA VAL A 19 16.97 -0.48 -0.40
C VAL A 19 16.16 0.57 -1.16
N THR A 20 15.29 0.14 -2.04
CA THR A 20 14.45 1.04 -2.83
C THR A 20 13.00 0.55 -2.92
N ALA A 21 12.11 1.42 -3.40
CA ALA A 21 10.71 1.07 -3.63
C ALA A 21 10.58 -0.16 -4.53
N ALA A 22 9.61 -1.01 -4.22
CA ALA A 22 9.32 -2.25 -4.93
C ALA A 22 10.45 -3.31 -4.89
N ASP A 23 11.43 -3.17 -3.98
CA ASP A 23 12.35 -4.26 -3.66
C ASP A 23 11.59 -5.43 -3.05
N ILE A 24 12.00 -6.64 -3.44
CA ILE A 24 11.57 -7.91 -2.87
C ILE A 24 12.67 -8.39 -1.93
N LEU A 25 12.31 -8.53 -0.66
CA LEU A 25 13.24 -8.84 0.41
C LEU A 25 12.91 -10.18 1.07
N ARG A 26 13.95 -10.81 1.63
CA ARG A 26 13.81 -11.92 2.58
C ARG A 26 14.36 -11.48 3.93
N ASP A 27 13.55 -11.61 4.98
CA ASP A 27 13.98 -11.38 6.35
C ASP A 27 14.84 -12.56 6.87
N PRO A 28 15.47 -12.43 8.03
CA PRO A 28 16.28 -13.51 8.63
C PRO A 28 15.49 -14.78 8.99
N GLN A 29 14.15 -14.72 9.00
CA GLN A 29 13.24 -15.84 9.25
C GLN A 29 12.67 -16.42 7.94
N ASP A 30 13.27 -16.11 6.81
CA ASP A 30 12.83 -16.51 5.47
C ASP A 30 11.46 -15.97 5.03
N GLY A 31 10.94 -14.94 5.72
CA GLY A 31 9.73 -14.23 5.33
C GLY A 31 9.95 -13.37 4.09
N TRP A 32 8.95 -13.31 3.23
CA TRP A 32 8.97 -12.49 2.02
C TRP A 32 8.27 -11.15 2.22
N TRP A 33 8.87 -10.09 1.69
CA TRP A 33 8.42 -8.72 1.87
C TRP A 33 8.57 -7.90 0.59
N VAL A 34 7.69 -6.91 0.40
CA VAL A 34 7.82 -5.91 -0.67
C VAL A 34 7.89 -4.52 -0.05
N VAL A 35 8.83 -3.71 -0.53
CA VAL A 35 9.04 -2.32 -0.08
C VAL A 35 7.99 -1.41 -0.71
N LEU A 36 7.25 -0.69 0.16
CA LEU A 36 6.22 0.27 -0.24
C LEU A 36 6.62 1.73 0.01
N THR A 37 7.72 1.99 0.73
CA THR A 37 8.25 3.35 0.91
C THR A 37 8.74 3.89 -0.43
N PRO A 38 8.38 5.12 -0.82
CA PRO A 38 8.84 5.74 -2.05
C PRO A 38 10.37 5.78 -2.16
N ALA A 39 10.89 5.59 -3.38
CA ALA A 39 12.33 5.57 -3.64
C ALA A 39 13.03 6.88 -3.23
N CYS A 40 12.36 8.03 -3.40
CA CYS A 40 12.92 9.34 -3.03
C CYS A 40 13.19 9.51 -1.52
N ASP A 41 12.50 8.72 -0.68
CA ASP A 41 12.68 8.75 0.77
C ASP A 41 13.77 7.77 1.25
N LEU A 42 14.08 6.77 0.42
CA LEU A 42 15.10 5.75 0.67
C LEU A 42 16.44 6.06 -0.01
N TYR A 43 16.47 7.08 -0.87
CA TYR A 43 17.63 7.40 -1.66
C TYR A 43 18.78 7.97 -0.81
N GLU A 44 19.96 7.36 -0.90
CA GLU A 44 21.13 7.68 -0.07
C GLU A 44 22.28 8.34 -0.84
N ASP A 45 22.36 8.11 -2.16
CA ASP A 45 23.43 8.65 -2.99
C ASP A 45 23.00 9.92 -3.73
N LEU A 46 23.91 10.87 -3.90
CA LEU A 46 23.68 12.02 -4.76
C LEU A 46 24.34 11.80 -6.14
N PRO A 47 23.72 12.27 -7.24
CA PRO A 47 24.29 12.16 -8.58
C PRO A 47 25.70 12.78 -8.70
N SER A 48 26.02 13.74 -7.82
CA SER A 48 27.35 14.40 -7.74
C SER A 48 28.41 13.58 -6.98
N GLY A 49 28.11 12.34 -6.58
CA GLY A 49 29.01 11.50 -5.80
C GLY A 49 29.05 11.81 -4.30
N GLY A 50 28.18 12.69 -3.82
CA GLY A 50 28.01 12.96 -2.39
C GLY A 50 27.19 11.86 -1.72
N SER A 51 27.43 11.65 -0.41
CA SER A 51 26.59 10.80 0.43
C SER A 51 25.45 11.60 1.06
N ARG A 52 24.26 11.08 1.03
CA ARG A 52 23.07 11.62 1.68
C ARG A 52 22.42 10.52 2.50
N ALA A 53 22.07 10.82 3.74
CA ALA A 53 21.24 9.92 4.53
C ALA A 53 19.83 9.80 3.93
N ALA A 54 19.25 8.60 3.96
CA ALA A 54 17.84 8.41 3.63
C ALA A 54 16.97 9.35 4.49
N LYS A 55 15.89 9.86 3.90
CA LYS A 55 14.92 10.67 4.65
C LYS A 55 14.06 9.83 5.60
N ALA A 56 13.78 8.58 5.19
CA ALA A 56 12.97 7.67 5.95
C ALA A 56 13.81 6.96 7.02
N GLU A 57 13.42 7.06 8.27
CA GLU A 57 13.95 6.25 9.37
C GLU A 57 13.33 4.85 9.41
N TYR A 58 12.12 4.72 8.88
CA TYR A 58 11.35 3.49 8.81
C TYR A 58 10.98 3.18 7.37
N VAL A 59 11.03 1.90 7.03
CA VAL A 59 10.59 1.36 5.74
C VAL A 59 9.20 0.76 5.91
N ARG A 60 8.26 1.19 5.09
CA ARG A 60 6.96 0.57 4.99
C ARG A 60 7.06 -0.66 4.09
N LEU A 61 6.68 -1.79 4.62
CA LEU A 61 6.76 -3.09 3.97
C LEU A 61 5.40 -3.78 4.01
N THR A 62 5.05 -4.52 2.95
CA THR A 62 3.96 -5.49 3.02
C THR A 62 4.53 -6.89 3.09
N LYS A 63 4.03 -7.69 4.05
CA LYS A 63 4.36 -9.10 4.12
C LYS A 63 3.69 -9.83 2.96
N THR A 64 4.45 -10.69 2.30
CA THR A 64 3.93 -11.55 1.25
C THR A 64 4.01 -13.00 1.70
N VAL A 65 3.17 -13.83 1.11
CA VAL A 65 3.18 -15.27 1.39
C VAL A 65 3.25 -16.04 0.08
N PRO A 66 3.91 -17.21 0.06
CA PRO A 66 3.79 -18.11 -1.09
C PRO A 66 2.30 -18.34 -1.42
N LEU A 67 1.95 -18.27 -2.68
CA LEU A 67 0.54 -18.37 -3.12
C LEU A 67 -0.08 -19.69 -2.66
N SER A 68 0.71 -20.78 -2.60
CA SER A 68 0.27 -22.07 -2.07
C SER A 68 -0.12 -22.06 -0.60
N GLU A 69 0.40 -21.09 0.17
CA GLU A 69 0.13 -20.92 1.61
C GLU A 69 -0.92 -19.84 1.89
N ALA A 70 -1.42 -19.18 0.83
CA ALA A 70 -2.43 -18.13 0.97
C ALA A 70 -3.72 -18.70 1.59
N PRO A 71 -4.29 -18.05 2.64
CA PRO A 71 -5.45 -18.59 3.37
C PRO A 71 -6.67 -18.90 2.50
N LEU A 72 -6.89 -18.14 1.42
CA LEU A 72 -7.99 -18.39 0.48
C LEU A 72 -7.73 -19.62 -0.37
N ILE A 73 -6.49 -19.88 -0.75
CA ILE A 73 -6.10 -21.08 -1.50
C ILE A 73 -6.18 -22.30 -0.60
N ALA A 74 -5.67 -22.22 0.63
CA ALA A 74 -5.74 -23.30 1.60
C ALA A 74 -7.19 -23.72 1.87
N ARG A 75 -8.08 -22.77 2.11
CA ARG A 75 -9.52 -23.02 2.31
C ARG A 75 -10.19 -23.70 1.10
N TRP A 76 -9.79 -23.33 -0.11
CA TRP A 76 -10.29 -23.98 -1.32
C TRP A 76 -9.83 -25.43 -1.41
N ILE A 77 -8.54 -25.70 -1.16
CA ILE A 77 -7.97 -27.05 -1.18
C ILE A 77 -8.61 -27.96 -0.11
N GLU A 78 -8.86 -27.42 1.09
CA GLU A 78 -9.44 -28.13 2.23
C GLU A 78 -10.96 -28.29 2.18
N ALA A 79 -11.63 -27.71 1.18
CA ALA A 79 -13.09 -27.72 1.10
C ALA A 79 -13.66 -29.14 0.92
N GLY A 80 -14.29 -29.65 1.96
CA GLY A 80 -14.76 -31.06 2.02
C GLY A 80 -16.06 -31.35 1.25
N SER A 81 -16.67 -30.37 0.55
CA SER A 81 -17.87 -30.58 -0.27
C SER A 81 -17.82 -29.79 -1.57
N PRO A 82 -18.48 -30.28 -2.66
CA PRO A 82 -18.46 -29.55 -3.95
C PRO A 82 -19.02 -28.13 -3.89
N VAL A 83 -20.06 -27.90 -3.10
CA VAL A 83 -20.66 -26.56 -2.93
C VAL A 83 -19.72 -25.61 -2.21
N LYS A 84 -19.10 -26.06 -1.11
CA LYS A 84 -18.12 -25.30 -0.37
C LYS A 84 -16.87 -25.04 -1.23
N ALA A 85 -16.37 -26.04 -1.93
CA ALA A 85 -15.24 -25.93 -2.84
C ALA A 85 -15.48 -24.90 -3.95
N SER A 86 -16.70 -24.84 -4.52
CA SER A 86 -17.05 -23.84 -5.54
C SER A 86 -17.02 -22.43 -4.99
N ARG A 87 -17.56 -22.20 -3.78
CA ARG A 87 -17.55 -20.90 -3.11
C ARG A 87 -16.11 -20.44 -2.80
N GLU A 88 -15.31 -21.30 -2.19
CA GLU A 88 -13.93 -20.99 -1.81
C GLU A 88 -13.06 -20.76 -3.06
N ARG A 89 -13.27 -21.54 -4.13
CA ARG A 89 -12.63 -21.33 -5.43
C ARG A 89 -12.94 -19.95 -5.98
N ASN A 90 -14.20 -19.52 -5.97
CA ASN A 90 -14.58 -18.20 -6.46
C ASN A 90 -13.91 -17.08 -5.63
N ALA A 91 -13.87 -17.23 -4.31
CA ALA A 91 -13.15 -16.29 -3.44
C ALA A 91 -11.64 -16.23 -3.76
N ALA A 92 -11.01 -17.39 -4.01
CA ALA A 92 -9.61 -17.44 -4.43
C ALA A 92 -9.40 -16.78 -5.80
N LEU A 93 -10.32 -16.96 -6.77
CA LEU A 93 -10.21 -16.33 -8.09
C LEU A 93 -10.33 -14.80 -8.06
N GLU A 94 -11.01 -14.24 -7.05
CA GLU A 94 -11.07 -12.79 -6.88
C GLU A 94 -9.69 -12.15 -6.67
N MET A 95 -8.73 -12.87 -6.09
CA MET A 95 -7.36 -12.37 -5.91
C MET A 95 -6.65 -12.11 -7.24
N PHE A 96 -7.04 -12.81 -8.30
CA PHE A 96 -6.42 -12.71 -9.63
C PHE A 96 -7.07 -11.64 -10.53
N ARG A 97 -8.08 -10.92 -10.05
CA ARG A 97 -8.71 -9.87 -10.85
C ARG A 97 -7.84 -8.63 -10.93
N ASP A 98 -7.69 -8.08 -12.11
CA ASP A 98 -6.89 -6.87 -12.37
C ASP A 98 -7.35 -5.65 -11.57
N ASN A 99 -8.64 -5.56 -11.26
CA ASN A 99 -9.23 -4.48 -10.47
C ASN A 99 -9.22 -4.74 -8.95
N ASN A 100 -8.63 -5.85 -8.50
CA ASN A 100 -8.47 -6.09 -7.07
C ASN A 100 -7.48 -5.09 -6.48
N SER A 101 -7.94 -4.25 -5.57
CA SER A 101 -7.11 -3.23 -4.93
C SER A 101 -6.32 -3.75 -3.73
N ARG A 102 -6.79 -4.84 -3.10
CA ARG A 102 -6.15 -5.42 -1.92
C ARG A 102 -4.98 -6.32 -2.26
N TYR A 103 -5.15 -7.15 -3.30
CA TYR A 103 -4.20 -8.21 -3.62
C TYR A 103 -3.43 -7.93 -4.91
N ARG A 104 -2.17 -8.34 -4.95
CA ARG A 104 -1.36 -8.49 -6.15
C ARG A 104 -0.64 -9.82 -6.11
N ILE A 105 -0.46 -10.41 -7.29
CA ILE A 105 0.30 -11.66 -7.42
C ILE A 105 1.59 -11.34 -8.14
N LEU A 106 2.68 -11.74 -7.53
CA LEU A 106 4.00 -11.76 -8.13
C LEU A 106 4.29 -13.18 -8.60
N PRO A 107 4.32 -13.41 -9.91
CA PRO A 107 4.53 -14.74 -10.47
C PRO A 107 5.96 -15.23 -10.22
N LYS A 108 6.09 -16.55 -10.10
CA LYS A 108 7.38 -17.24 -9.91
C LYS A 108 8.43 -16.81 -10.93
N TYR A 109 9.63 -16.52 -10.42
CA TYR A 109 10.80 -16.28 -11.25
C TYR A 109 12.09 -16.65 -10.49
N LEU A 110 12.89 -17.56 -11.05
CA LEU A 110 14.10 -18.08 -10.39
C LEU A 110 13.80 -18.56 -8.96
N ASP A 111 14.44 -17.96 -7.96
CA ASP A 111 14.28 -18.30 -6.53
C ASP A 111 13.05 -17.65 -5.88
N ILE A 112 12.35 -16.76 -6.58
CA ILE A 112 11.13 -16.15 -6.09
C ILE A 112 9.96 -17.09 -6.41
N PRO A 113 9.21 -17.60 -5.40
CA PRO A 113 8.00 -18.39 -5.65
C PRO A 113 6.85 -17.49 -6.15
N ASP A 114 5.71 -18.09 -6.55
CA ASP A 114 4.48 -17.31 -6.71
C ASP A 114 4.10 -16.71 -5.36
N LEU A 115 4.08 -15.37 -5.27
CA LEU A 115 3.81 -14.64 -4.03
C LEU A 115 2.48 -13.90 -4.10
N LEU A 116 1.71 -13.98 -3.03
CA LEU A 116 0.56 -13.12 -2.78
C LEU A 116 0.98 -11.92 -1.95
N VAL A 117 0.78 -10.73 -2.48
CA VAL A 117 0.93 -9.44 -1.78
C VAL A 117 -0.44 -9.04 -1.25
N ASP A 118 -0.54 -8.74 0.06
CA ASP A 118 -1.76 -8.23 0.70
C ASP A 118 -1.51 -6.82 1.25
N PHE A 119 -2.04 -5.79 0.59
CA PHE A 119 -1.82 -4.40 0.97
C PHE A 119 -2.51 -3.97 2.28
N GLU A 120 -3.32 -4.83 2.89
CA GLU A 120 -3.84 -4.60 4.24
C GLU A 120 -2.86 -5.03 5.34
N ILE A 121 -1.85 -5.85 4.99
CA ILE A 121 -0.84 -6.33 5.96
C ILE A 121 0.45 -5.53 5.77
N VAL A 122 0.45 -4.31 6.30
CA VAL A 122 1.60 -3.40 6.17
C VAL A 122 2.25 -3.18 7.53
N GLN A 123 3.58 -3.19 7.54
CA GLN A 123 4.39 -2.93 8.73
C GLN A 123 5.41 -1.83 8.44
N SER A 124 5.77 -1.10 9.48
CA SER A 124 6.89 -0.15 9.46
C SER A 124 8.04 -0.75 10.25
N VAL A 125 9.17 -0.95 9.57
CA VAL A 125 10.38 -1.56 10.14
C VAL A 125 11.52 -0.54 10.06
N PRO A 126 12.38 -0.41 11.09
CA PRO A 126 13.53 0.50 11.02
C PRO A 126 14.40 0.23 9.79
N LEU A 127 14.79 1.27 9.05
CA LEU A 127 15.63 1.13 7.85
C LEU A 127 16.94 0.42 8.18
N ALA A 128 17.51 0.66 9.36
CA ALA A 128 18.74 0.03 9.82
C ALA A 128 18.61 -1.50 9.89
N GLU A 129 17.44 -2.01 10.30
CA GLU A 129 17.14 -3.43 10.33
C GLU A 129 16.95 -3.99 8.92
N VAL A 130 16.15 -3.32 8.10
CA VAL A 130 15.86 -3.75 6.71
C VAL A 130 17.13 -3.85 5.86
N ARG A 131 18.13 -3.02 6.11
CA ARG A 131 19.43 -3.08 5.43
C ARG A 131 20.17 -4.41 5.63
N SER A 132 19.89 -5.11 6.71
CA SER A 132 20.48 -6.43 7.00
C SER A 132 19.77 -7.58 6.29
N TRP A 133 18.59 -7.33 5.71
CA TRP A 133 17.82 -8.35 5.02
C TRP A 133 18.37 -8.63 3.63
N THR A 134 18.08 -9.82 3.10
CA THR A 134 18.50 -10.20 1.76
C THR A 134 17.60 -9.51 0.72
N ARG A 135 18.18 -8.67 -0.12
CA ARG A 135 17.52 -8.10 -1.30
C ARG A 135 17.60 -9.10 -2.44
N VAL A 136 16.45 -9.68 -2.81
CA VAL A 136 16.38 -10.74 -3.83
C VAL A 136 16.25 -10.15 -5.22
N ALA A 137 15.32 -9.21 -5.41
CA ALA A 137 15.04 -8.55 -6.68
C ALA A 137 14.43 -7.17 -6.44
N THR A 138 14.32 -6.38 -7.50
CA THR A 138 13.48 -5.18 -7.56
C THR A 138 12.47 -5.36 -8.70
N LEU A 139 11.23 -4.94 -8.52
CA LEU A 139 10.29 -4.90 -9.66
C LEU A 139 10.73 -3.82 -10.65
N ASP A 140 10.70 -4.18 -11.93
CA ASP A 140 10.98 -3.24 -13.02
C ASP A 140 9.77 -2.38 -13.36
N SER A 141 9.98 -1.30 -14.08
CA SER A 141 8.92 -0.47 -14.66
C SER A 141 8.17 -1.26 -15.76
N PRO A 142 6.85 -1.17 -15.86
CA PRO A 142 5.90 -0.38 -15.04
C PRO A 142 5.35 -1.14 -13.81
N PHE A 143 5.89 -2.30 -13.46
CA PHE A 143 5.34 -3.15 -12.39
C PHE A 143 5.57 -2.55 -10.98
N ALA A 144 6.69 -1.86 -10.79
CA ALA A 144 6.98 -1.13 -9.56
C ALA A 144 5.95 -0.03 -9.31
N GLU A 145 5.66 0.79 -10.32
CA GLU A 145 4.68 1.87 -10.25
C GLU A 145 3.27 1.33 -10.03
N ALA A 146 2.90 0.24 -10.72
CA ALA A 146 1.61 -0.42 -10.54
C ALA A 146 1.44 -0.96 -9.11
N MET A 147 2.50 -1.51 -8.52
CA MET A 147 2.52 -1.99 -7.12
C MET A 147 2.25 -0.84 -6.14
N LEU A 148 3.01 0.25 -6.25
CA LEU A 148 2.88 1.42 -5.37
C LEU A 148 1.53 2.12 -5.55
N THR A 149 1.04 2.24 -6.78
CA THR A 149 -0.29 2.81 -7.08
C THR A 149 -1.40 1.98 -6.44
N SER A 150 -1.31 0.65 -6.51
CA SER A 150 -2.30 -0.25 -5.89
C SER A 150 -2.33 -0.11 -4.38
N HIS A 151 -1.15 -0.01 -3.75
CA HIS A 151 -1.05 0.30 -2.32
C HIS A 151 -1.69 1.66 -1.98
N GLY A 152 -1.37 2.70 -2.77
CA GLY A 152 -1.96 4.03 -2.61
C GLY A 152 -3.49 4.02 -2.67
N HIS A 153 -4.07 3.29 -3.61
CA HIS A 153 -5.53 3.13 -3.72
C HIS A 153 -6.12 2.39 -2.51
N THR A 154 -5.42 1.40 -1.96
CA THR A 154 -5.88 0.67 -0.76
C THR A 154 -5.91 1.60 0.45
N VAL A 155 -4.86 2.36 0.68
CA VAL A 155 -4.77 3.32 1.80
C VAL A 155 -5.79 4.45 1.67
N ALA A 156 -6.04 4.96 0.46
CA ALA A 156 -7.01 6.03 0.21
C ALA A 156 -8.47 5.63 0.47
N ARG A 157 -8.77 4.33 0.58
CA ARG A 157 -10.12 3.82 0.92
C ARG A 157 -10.44 3.89 2.41
N ILE A 158 -9.45 4.05 3.26
CA ILE A 158 -9.65 4.18 4.71
C ILE A 158 -10.14 5.60 4.95
N GLY A 159 -11.45 5.77 5.04
CA GLY A 159 -12.05 7.02 5.51
C GLY A 159 -11.54 7.31 6.92
N THR A 160 -10.99 8.50 7.13
CA THR A 160 -10.69 8.96 8.49
C THR A 160 -12.00 9.24 9.20
N PRO A 161 -12.27 8.68 10.38
CA PRO A 161 -13.39 9.11 11.21
C PRO A 161 -13.23 10.60 11.52
N ASP A 162 -14.35 11.33 11.59
CA ASP A 162 -14.35 12.72 12.04
C ASP A 162 -13.78 12.76 13.45
N VAL A 163 -12.63 13.40 13.59
CA VAL A 163 -12.00 13.60 14.90
C VAL A 163 -12.34 15.01 15.38
N ASP A 164 -12.89 15.11 16.59
CA ASP A 164 -13.12 16.40 17.24
C ASP A 164 -11.79 16.99 17.73
N PHE A 165 -11.14 17.74 16.86
CA PHE A 165 -9.87 18.40 17.16
C PHE A 165 -10.00 19.51 18.20
N GLU A 166 -11.20 20.07 18.44
CA GLU A 166 -11.38 21.12 19.42
C GLU A 166 -11.21 20.57 20.85
N ASN A 167 -11.74 19.40 21.13
CA ASN A 167 -11.50 18.71 22.38
C ASN A 167 -10.01 18.39 22.61
N ILE A 168 -9.31 18.00 21.56
CA ILE A 168 -7.87 17.73 21.63
C ILE A 168 -7.09 19.02 21.93
N LYS A 169 -7.38 20.11 21.23
CA LYS A 169 -6.78 21.43 21.48
C LYS A 169 -7.01 21.89 22.91
N GLN A 170 -8.24 21.70 23.42
CA GLN A 170 -8.61 22.06 24.79
C GLN A 170 -7.83 21.22 25.81
N SER A 171 -7.73 19.91 25.62
CA SER A 171 -6.99 19.03 26.53
C SER A 171 -5.49 19.31 26.56
N LEU A 172 -4.92 19.83 25.45
CA LEU A 172 -3.53 20.23 25.34
C LEU A 172 -3.27 21.69 25.77
N GLY A 173 -4.29 22.45 26.18
CA GLY A 173 -4.16 23.86 26.55
C GLY A 173 -3.82 24.76 25.35
N LEU A 174 -4.05 24.30 24.12
CA LEU A 174 -3.75 25.02 22.88
C LEU A 174 -4.84 26.00 22.44
N ASN A 175 -5.91 26.14 23.21
CA ASN A 175 -6.94 27.17 22.98
C ASN A 175 -6.35 28.54 23.36
N GLY A 176 -5.48 29.06 22.49
CA GLY A 176 -4.99 30.41 22.60
C GLY A 176 -6.15 31.39 22.54
N THR A 177 -6.20 32.32 23.45
CA THR A 177 -7.06 33.50 23.43
C THR A 177 -6.74 34.35 22.20
N GLY A 178 -7.15 33.88 21.02
CA GLY A 178 -7.20 34.66 19.79
C GLY A 178 -8.44 35.53 19.84
N LYS A 179 -8.22 36.84 19.91
CA LYS A 179 -9.22 37.92 19.88
C LYS A 179 -10.44 37.56 19.03
N ALA A 180 -11.62 37.74 19.63
CA ALA A 180 -12.84 37.88 18.89
C ALA A 180 -12.65 38.88 17.75
N ALA A 181 -12.77 38.43 16.54
CA ALA A 181 -12.85 39.25 15.36
C ALA A 181 -14.01 38.75 14.51
N ASP A 182 -15.03 39.56 14.59
CA ASP A 182 -15.97 39.88 13.51
C ASP A 182 -16.99 38.81 13.08
N GLN A 183 -18.13 38.95 13.74
CA GLN A 183 -19.41 38.51 13.21
C GLN A 183 -19.75 39.38 11.98
N ASN A 184 -19.42 38.90 10.80
CA ASN A 184 -20.06 39.32 9.57
C ASN A 184 -20.75 38.13 8.93
N SER A 185 -22.00 37.97 9.31
CA SER A 185 -22.96 37.08 8.69
C SER A 185 -23.20 37.50 7.24
N VAL A 186 -22.66 36.70 6.33
CA VAL A 186 -23.10 36.73 4.94
C VAL A 186 -24.43 35.99 4.85
N PRO A 187 -25.54 36.61 4.41
CA PRO A 187 -26.81 35.90 4.27
C PRO A 187 -26.71 34.89 3.12
N ASN A 188 -27.13 33.69 3.36
CA ASN A 188 -27.26 32.63 2.36
C ASN A 188 -28.40 32.95 1.38
N PRO A 189 -28.17 33.13 0.05
CA PRO A 189 -29.20 33.48 -0.93
C PRO A 189 -29.89 32.26 -1.53
N ARG A 190 -30.42 31.35 -0.72
CA ARG A 190 -31.25 30.24 -1.23
C ARG A 190 -32.48 30.01 -0.37
N THR A 191 -33.41 30.94 -0.43
CA THR A 191 -34.84 30.65 -0.18
C THR A 191 -35.68 31.54 -1.12
N THR A 192 -35.88 31.08 -2.33
CA THR A 192 -36.99 31.55 -3.15
C THR A 192 -38.20 30.66 -2.87
N THR A 193 -39.02 31.16 -2.03
CA THR A 193 -40.42 30.82 -1.86
C THR A 193 -41.14 30.76 -3.22
N LYS A 194 -41.73 29.65 -3.56
CA LYS A 194 -42.83 29.54 -4.50
C LYS A 194 -44.10 29.60 -3.67
N ASP A 195 -44.81 30.72 -3.76
CA ASP A 195 -46.21 30.76 -3.39
C ASP A 195 -46.98 31.65 -4.34
N ALA A 196 -48.06 31.06 -4.77
CA ALA A 196 -49.32 31.66 -5.18
C ALA A 196 -49.44 32.28 -6.59
N LYS A 197 -50.15 31.58 -7.42
CA LYS A 197 -51.24 32.21 -8.18
C LYS A 197 -52.38 31.24 -8.41
N GLN A 198 -53.44 31.40 -7.62
CA GLN A 198 -54.81 31.22 -8.02
C GLN A 198 -55.31 32.55 -8.60
N SER A 199 -55.86 32.52 -9.74
CA SER A 199 -57.06 33.15 -10.30
C SER A 199 -57.08 32.91 -11.78
#